data_d00863d978145ce545418cd7a5c86bb6
#
_entry.id   d00863d978145ce545418cd7a5c86bb6
#
_cell.length_a   1.000
_cell.length_b   1.000
_cell.length_c   1.000
_cell.angle_alpha   90.00
_cell.angle_beta   90.00
_cell.angle_gamma   90.00
#
_symmetry.space_group_name_H-M   'P 1'
#
loop_
_entity.id
_entity.type
_entity.pdbx_description
1 polymer ?
#
loop_
_entity_poly.entity_id
_entity_poly.type
_entity_poly.pdbx_seq_one_letter_code
_entity_poly.pdbx_strand_id
1 'polypeptide(L)'
;MNILGINAYHGNASAALVQDGNLIAAVEEERFNRVKYAAGFPVAAIRYCLQEAGITIADVDHVAVPRNPWARLGTKLLYALRMPKFASERAKVLKQFVGIPEAMAQAFDRDVKSLRAQFHRVEHHRAHLASTF
;
A
#
# COMPACT_ATOMS: atom_id res chain seq x y z
N MET A 1 3.98 -17.13 8.25
CA MET A 1 4.44 -15.78 7.80
C MET A 1 3.33 -15.12 7.01
N ASN A 2 2.87 -13.96 7.48
CA ASN A 2 1.72 -13.25 6.93
C ASN A 2 2.20 -12.00 6.18
N ILE A 3 1.96 -11.95 4.87
CA ILE A 3 2.38 -10.85 3.99
C ILE A 3 1.14 -10.17 3.43
N LEU A 4 0.97 -8.89 3.74
CA LEU A 4 -0.10 -8.05 3.24
C LEU A 4 0.42 -7.15 2.11
N GLY A 5 -0.05 -7.38 0.88
CA GLY A 5 0.16 -6.49 -0.25
C GLY A 5 -0.95 -5.44 -0.31
N ILE A 6 -0.61 -4.17 -0.47
CA ILE A 6 -1.59 -3.10 -0.59
C ILE A 6 -1.28 -2.17 -1.76
N ASN A 7 -2.29 -1.87 -2.57
CA ASN A 7 -2.26 -0.78 -3.54
C ASN A 7 -3.06 0.40 -2.96
N ALA A 8 -2.37 1.46 -2.52
CA ALA A 8 -2.97 2.61 -1.88
C ALA A 8 -2.66 3.90 -2.64
N TYR A 9 -3.56 4.89 -2.55
CA TYR A 9 -3.40 6.23 -3.15
C TYR A 9 -3.17 6.23 -4.66
N HIS A 10 -3.66 5.20 -5.32
CA HIS A 10 -3.67 5.03 -6.77
C HIS A 10 -5.03 4.46 -7.18
N GLY A 11 -5.42 4.62 -8.44
CA GLY A 11 -6.65 3.98 -8.95
C GLY A 11 -6.64 2.48 -8.66
N ASN A 12 -7.81 1.92 -8.36
CA ASN A 12 -8.02 0.52 -7.97
C ASN A 12 -7.30 0.17 -6.65
N ALA A 13 -7.53 0.97 -5.61
CA ALA A 13 -7.06 0.65 -4.28
C ALA A 13 -7.49 -0.77 -3.90
N SER A 14 -6.57 -1.59 -3.41
CA SER A 14 -6.78 -3.03 -3.20
C SER A 14 -5.87 -3.59 -2.14
N ALA A 15 -6.21 -4.78 -1.65
CA ALA A 15 -5.37 -5.56 -0.75
C ALA A 15 -5.33 -7.02 -1.17
N ALA A 16 -4.23 -7.69 -0.85
CA ALA A 16 -4.06 -9.13 -0.97
C ALA A 16 -3.27 -9.65 0.23
N LEU A 17 -3.65 -10.81 0.75
CA LEU A 17 -2.98 -11.47 1.86
C LEU A 17 -2.44 -12.82 1.43
N VAL A 18 -1.17 -13.01 1.68
CA VAL A 18 -0.47 -14.29 1.50
C VAL A 18 -0.06 -14.82 2.87
N GLN A 19 -0.42 -16.05 3.19
CA GLN A 19 -0.05 -16.74 4.41
C GLN A 19 0.72 -18.02 4.07
N ASP A 20 1.94 -18.12 4.57
CA ASP A 20 2.85 -19.26 4.35
C ASP A 20 2.99 -19.67 2.87
N GLY A 21 3.07 -18.66 1.99
CA GLY A 21 3.20 -18.84 0.55
C GLY A 21 1.89 -19.03 -0.21
N ASN A 22 0.75 -19.17 0.47
CA ASN A 22 -0.56 -19.34 -0.16
C ASN A 22 -1.33 -18.02 -0.20
N LEU A 23 -1.92 -17.69 -1.33
CA LEU A 23 -2.83 -16.55 -1.46
C LEU A 23 -4.14 -16.91 -0.76
N ILE A 24 -4.46 -16.18 0.32
CA ILE A 24 -5.69 -16.38 1.10
C ILE A 24 -6.84 -15.57 0.52
N ALA A 25 -6.60 -14.28 0.27
CA ALA A 25 -7.61 -13.39 -0.29
C ALA A 25 -6.95 -12.25 -1.08
N ALA A 26 -7.66 -11.76 -2.09
CA ALA A 26 -7.31 -10.55 -2.83
C ALA A 26 -8.59 -9.84 -3.27
N VAL A 27 -8.69 -8.53 -2.98
CA VAL A 27 -9.92 -7.79 -3.26
C VAL A 27 -9.63 -6.29 -3.48
N GLU A 28 -10.43 -5.67 -4.33
CA GLU A 28 -10.42 -4.22 -4.55
C GLU A 28 -11.38 -3.51 -3.59
N GLU A 29 -11.01 -2.32 -3.15
CA GLU A 29 -11.82 -1.47 -2.27
C GLU A 29 -13.17 -1.11 -2.89
N GLU A 30 -13.25 -1.02 -4.22
CA GLU A 30 -14.48 -0.72 -4.94
C GLU A 30 -15.59 -1.77 -4.74
N ARG A 31 -15.25 -3.00 -4.34
CA ARG A 31 -16.25 -4.05 -4.04
C ARG A 31 -17.09 -3.70 -2.82
N PHE A 32 -16.54 -2.90 -1.91
CA PHE A 32 -17.20 -2.49 -0.67
C PHE A 32 -17.87 -1.13 -0.79
N ASN A 33 -17.19 -0.14 -1.39
CA ASN A 33 -17.67 1.24 -1.47
C ASN A 33 -18.44 1.55 -2.76
N ARG A 34 -18.39 0.66 -3.77
CA ARG A 34 -19.01 0.79 -5.09
C ARG A 34 -18.56 2.04 -5.90
N VAL A 35 -17.41 2.57 -5.55
CA VAL A 35 -16.79 3.70 -6.26
C VAL A 35 -15.74 3.16 -7.21
N LYS A 36 -15.98 3.26 -8.52
CA LYS A 36 -15.01 2.85 -9.54
C LYS A 36 -13.73 3.66 -9.43
N TYR A 37 -12.60 2.96 -9.60
CA TYR A 37 -11.27 3.55 -9.49
C TYR A 37 -11.00 4.22 -8.14
N ALA A 38 -11.61 3.72 -7.07
CA ALA A 38 -11.38 4.22 -5.72
C ALA A 38 -9.86 4.37 -5.46
N ALA A 39 -9.45 5.59 -5.14
CA ALA A 39 -8.04 5.96 -4.94
C ALA A 39 -7.85 6.46 -3.50
N GLY A 40 -7.80 5.56 -2.55
CA GLY A 40 -7.62 5.87 -1.14
C GLY A 40 -6.75 4.83 -0.45
N PHE A 41 -6.78 4.84 0.87
CA PHE A 41 -6.23 3.74 1.66
C PHE A 41 -7.27 2.61 1.72
N PRO A 42 -6.94 1.36 1.34
CA PRO A 42 -7.91 0.27 1.15
C PRO A 42 -8.30 -0.40 2.47
N VAL A 43 -9.02 0.31 3.33
CA VAL A 43 -9.36 -0.17 4.69
C VAL A 43 -10.27 -1.38 4.66
N ALA A 44 -11.33 -1.35 3.84
CA ALA A 44 -12.30 -2.44 3.78
C ALA A 44 -11.69 -3.68 3.13
N ALA A 45 -10.88 -3.49 2.08
CA ALA A 45 -10.15 -4.59 1.44
C ALA A 45 -9.17 -5.27 2.41
N ILE A 46 -8.42 -4.49 3.20
CA ILE A 46 -7.50 -5.03 4.21
C ILE A 46 -8.29 -5.81 5.27
N ARG A 47 -9.38 -5.24 5.80
CA ARG A 47 -10.22 -5.91 6.80
C ARG A 47 -10.75 -7.25 6.29
N TYR A 48 -11.23 -7.28 5.07
CA TYR A 48 -11.69 -8.50 4.42
C TYR A 48 -10.59 -9.55 4.35
N CYS A 49 -9.40 -9.20 3.87
CA CYS A 49 -8.28 -10.13 3.78
C CYS A 49 -7.87 -10.71 5.15
N LEU A 50 -7.86 -9.87 6.19
CA LEU A 50 -7.55 -10.31 7.55
C LEU A 50 -8.63 -11.25 8.11
N GLN A 51 -9.91 -10.97 7.84
CA GLN A 51 -11.04 -11.82 8.25
C GLN A 51 -10.99 -13.20 7.59
N GLU A 52 -10.73 -13.26 6.28
CA GLU A 52 -10.60 -14.52 5.54
C GLU A 52 -9.45 -15.40 6.08
N ALA A 53 -8.39 -14.79 6.56
CA ALA A 53 -7.25 -15.48 7.17
C ALA A 53 -7.44 -15.78 8.66
N GLY A 54 -8.50 -15.27 9.31
CA GLY A 54 -8.73 -15.42 10.75
C GLY A 54 -7.66 -14.75 11.62
N ILE A 55 -7.01 -13.69 11.13
CA ILE A 55 -5.94 -12.98 11.83
C ILE A 55 -6.28 -11.49 12.04
N THR A 56 -5.47 -10.81 12.84
CA THR A 56 -5.55 -9.37 13.08
C THR A 56 -4.40 -8.64 12.39
N ILE A 57 -4.47 -7.32 12.34
CA ILE A 57 -3.37 -6.49 11.80
C ILE A 57 -2.07 -6.65 12.60
N ALA A 58 -2.14 -7.03 13.87
CA ALA A 58 -0.97 -7.28 14.72
C ALA A 58 -0.22 -8.58 14.33
N ASP A 59 -0.87 -9.50 13.63
CA ASP A 59 -0.30 -10.76 13.20
C ASP A 59 0.38 -10.69 11.83
N VAL A 60 0.32 -9.50 11.16
CA VAL A 60 0.97 -9.27 9.88
C VAL A 60 2.47 -9.08 10.10
N ASP A 61 3.28 -9.88 9.41
CA ASP A 61 4.74 -9.82 9.49
C ASP A 61 5.33 -8.80 8.51
N HIS A 62 4.78 -8.72 7.29
CA HIS A 62 5.26 -7.85 6.24
C HIS A 62 4.13 -7.14 5.52
N VAL A 63 4.35 -5.86 5.19
CA VAL A 63 3.47 -5.07 4.33
C VAL A 63 4.24 -4.67 3.07
N ALA A 64 3.74 -5.07 1.90
CA ALA A 64 4.32 -4.73 0.61
C ALA A 64 3.50 -3.65 -0.11
N VAL A 65 4.16 -2.59 -0.57
CA VAL A 65 3.52 -1.48 -1.31
C VAL A 65 4.19 -1.35 -2.68
N PRO A 66 3.45 -1.40 -3.81
CA PRO A 66 4.03 -1.41 -5.15
C PRO A 66 4.43 0.00 -5.61
N ARG A 67 5.10 0.75 -4.74
CA ARG A 67 5.62 2.08 -5.06
C ARG A 67 6.82 2.44 -4.21
N ASN A 68 7.94 2.70 -4.89
CA ASN A 68 9.13 3.23 -4.25
C ASN A 68 9.25 4.74 -4.53
N PRO A 69 8.90 5.62 -3.58
CA PRO A 69 8.97 7.07 -3.78
C PRO A 69 10.41 7.58 -3.97
N TRP A 70 11.40 6.82 -3.52
CA TRP A 70 12.83 7.18 -3.60
C TRP A 70 13.48 6.75 -4.91
N ALA A 71 12.79 5.95 -5.74
CA ALA A 71 13.32 5.56 -7.03
C ALA A 71 13.53 6.80 -7.94
N ARG A 72 14.69 6.86 -8.62
CA ARG A 72 15.05 7.91 -9.59
C ARG A 72 15.01 9.34 -9.01
N LEU A 73 15.55 9.54 -7.81
CA LEU A 73 15.59 10.85 -7.14
C LEU A 73 16.27 11.93 -7.99
N GLY A 74 17.39 11.62 -8.65
CA GLY A 74 18.11 12.57 -9.49
C GLY A 74 17.24 13.12 -10.63
N THR A 75 16.54 12.25 -11.34
CA THR A 75 15.62 12.66 -12.42
C THR A 75 14.44 13.49 -11.87
N LYS A 76 13.92 13.12 -10.70
CA LYS A 76 12.82 13.84 -10.05
C LYS A 76 13.25 15.25 -9.60
N LEU A 77 14.47 15.39 -9.07
CA LEU A 77 15.02 16.68 -8.67
C LEU A 77 15.20 17.61 -9.86
N LEU A 78 15.74 17.10 -10.97
CA LEU A 78 15.89 17.87 -12.21
C LEU A 78 14.53 18.34 -12.76
N TYR A 79 13.51 17.49 -12.70
CA TYR A 79 12.13 17.83 -13.09
C TYR A 79 11.51 18.87 -12.14
N ALA A 80 11.75 18.76 -10.83
CA ALA A 80 11.23 19.70 -9.83
C ALA A 80 11.79 21.12 -10.05
N LEU A 81 13.07 21.22 -10.42
CA LEU A 81 13.71 22.50 -10.75
C LEU A 81 13.11 23.14 -12.01
N ARG A 82 12.71 22.33 -13.00
CA ARG A 82 12.12 22.83 -14.24
C ARG A 82 10.62 23.16 -14.16
N MET A 83 9.89 22.51 -13.25
CA MET A 83 8.42 22.61 -13.15
C MET A 83 7.95 22.68 -11.69
N PRO A 84 8.11 23.83 -11.01
CA PRO A 84 7.83 23.96 -9.57
C PRO A 84 6.36 23.72 -9.19
N LYS A 85 5.40 24.02 -10.06
CA LYS A 85 3.97 23.73 -9.82
C LYS A 85 3.69 22.22 -9.69
N PHE A 86 4.37 21.39 -10.49
CA PHE A 86 4.27 19.92 -10.38
C PHE A 86 5.02 19.37 -9.16
N ALA A 87 6.02 20.07 -8.64
CA ALA A 87 6.75 19.64 -7.45
C ALA A 87 5.87 19.63 -6.21
N SER A 88 4.98 20.60 -6.04
CA SER A 88 4.07 20.70 -4.90
C SER A 88 3.03 19.57 -4.87
N GLU A 89 2.43 19.24 -6.01
CA GLU A 89 1.47 18.11 -6.12
C GLU A 89 2.15 16.78 -5.85
N ARG A 90 3.37 16.59 -6.39
CA ARG A 90 4.14 15.36 -6.12
C ARG A 90 4.61 15.24 -4.67
N ALA A 91 4.88 16.36 -4.00
CA ALA A 91 5.21 16.35 -2.57
C ALA A 91 4.04 15.87 -1.71
N LYS A 92 2.79 16.26 -2.03
CA LYS A 92 1.59 15.75 -1.36
C LYS A 92 1.46 14.23 -1.52
N VAL A 93 1.61 13.75 -2.75
CA VAL A 93 1.56 12.31 -3.05
C VAL A 93 2.68 11.56 -2.32
N LEU A 94 3.89 12.11 -2.31
CA LEU A 94 5.02 11.53 -1.58
C LEU A 94 4.71 11.40 -0.08
N LYS A 95 4.12 12.43 0.53
CA LYS A 95 3.74 12.43 1.95
C LYS A 95 2.74 11.31 2.26
N GLN A 96 1.76 11.08 1.40
CA GLN A 96 0.80 9.97 1.56
C GLN A 96 1.49 8.60 1.55
N PHE A 97 2.45 8.36 0.65
CA PHE A 97 3.16 7.08 0.60
C PHE A 97 4.19 6.90 1.71
N VAL A 98 4.74 7.96 2.23
CA VAL A 98 5.60 7.90 3.43
C VAL A 98 4.76 7.56 4.65
N GLY A 99 3.56 8.12 4.77
CA GLY A 99 2.64 7.96 5.88
C GLY A 99 1.76 6.69 5.84
N ILE A 100 2.12 5.66 5.07
CA ILE A 100 1.36 4.40 5.04
C ILE A 100 1.31 3.69 6.40
N PRO A 101 2.40 3.58 7.18
CA PRO A 101 2.33 3.00 8.52
C PRO A 101 1.35 3.75 9.43
N GLU A 102 1.36 5.08 9.38
CA GLU A 102 0.47 5.95 10.15
C GLU A 102 -0.99 5.79 9.70
N ALA A 103 -1.23 5.73 8.38
CA ALA A 103 -2.56 5.50 7.82
C ALA A 103 -3.11 4.13 8.24
N MET A 104 -2.26 3.10 8.26
CA MET A 104 -2.63 1.77 8.71
C MET A 104 -2.95 1.76 10.20
N ALA A 105 -2.11 2.35 11.04
CA ALA A 105 -2.33 2.45 12.47
C ALA A 105 -3.66 3.17 12.78
N GLN A 106 -3.91 4.29 12.13
CA GLN A 106 -5.16 5.04 12.27
C GLN A 106 -6.39 4.23 11.81
N ALA A 107 -6.30 3.52 10.68
CA ALA A 107 -7.42 2.74 10.13
C ALA A 107 -7.84 1.56 11.03
N PHE A 108 -6.92 1.05 11.85
CA PHE A 108 -7.12 -0.09 12.74
C PHE A 108 -7.10 0.29 14.24
N ASP A 109 -7.14 1.58 14.55
CA ASP A 109 -7.14 2.11 15.93
C ASP A 109 -5.99 1.55 16.76
N ARG A 110 -4.78 1.64 16.22
CA ARG A 110 -3.53 1.15 16.81
C ARG A 110 -2.48 2.24 16.85
N ASP A 111 -1.52 2.10 17.75
CA ASP A 111 -0.28 2.89 17.71
C ASP A 111 0.63 2.34 16.59
N VAL A 112 1.29 3.21 15.84
CA VAL A 112 2.27 2.83 14.80
C VAL A 112 3.34 1.90 15.37
N LYS A 113 3.79 2.16 16.60
CA LYS A 113 4.81 1.36 17.29
C LYS A 113 4.32 -0.04 17.66
N SER A 114 3.01 -0.27 17.71
CA SER A 114 2.41 -1.58 17.97
C SER A 114 2.26 -2.44 16.73
N LEU A 115 2.48 -1.87 15.53
CA LEU A 115 2.52 -2.63 14.29
C LEU A 115 3.83 -3.41 14.21
N ARG A 116 3.72 -4.74 14.27
CA ARG A 116 4.86 -5.64 14.14
C ARG A 116 5.42 -5.68 12.71
N ALA A 117 4.58 -5.35 11.73
CA ALA A 117 4.86 -5.48 10.33
C ALA A 117 6.08 -4.67 9.85
N GLN A 118 6.93 -5.29 9.06
CA GLN A 118 7.98 -4.60 8.31
C GLN A 118 7.40 -4.08 6.98
N PHE A 119 7.61 -2.80 6.68
CA PHE A 119 7.10 -2.16 5.48
C PHE A 119 8.11 -2.20 4.34
N HIS A 120 7.72 -2.81 3.22
CA HIS A 120 8.52 -2.98 2.01
C HIS A 120 7.98 -2.13 0.87
N ARG A 121 8.85 -1.36 0.24
CA ARG A 121 8.53 -0.56 -0.94
C ARG A 121 9.07 -1.25 -2.18
N VAL A 122 8.19 -1.91 -2.90
CA VAL A 122 8.53 -2.65 -4.12
C VAL A 122 8.45 -1.71 -5.32
N GLU A 123 9.39 -1.83 -6.25
CA GLU A 123 9.31 -1.09 -7.50
C GLU A 123 8.14 -1.61 -8.35
N HIS A 124 7.37 -0.70 -8.96
CA HIS A 124 6.10 -1.01 -9.62
C HIS A 124 6.22 -2.09 -10.70
N HIS A 125 7.20 -2.00 -11.58
CA HIS A 125 7.41 -2.98 -12.64
C HIS A 125 7.83 -4.35 -12.10
N ARG A 126 8.60 -4.39 -11.00
CA ARG A 126 8.93 -5.64 -10.32
C ARG A 126 7.70 -6.31 -9.71
N ALA A 127 6.77 -5.52 -9.17
CA ALA A 127 5.51 -6.06 -8.67
C ALA A 127 4.69 -6.71 -9.79
N HIS A 128 4.62 -6.08 -10.97
CA HIS A 128 3.97 -6.67 -12.15
C HIS A 128 4.65 -7.95 -12.62
N LEU A 129 5.97 -7.96 -12.73
CA LEU A 129 6.72 -9.17 -13.11
C LEU A 129 6.49 -10.31 -12.12
N ALA A 130 6.47 -10.03 -10.81
CA ALA A 130 6.25 -11.04 -9.79
C ALA A 130 4.81 -11.62 -9.81
N SER A 131 3.83 -10.91 -10.37
CA SER A 131 2.44 -11.40 -10.46
C SER A 131 2.21 -12.42 -11.57
N THR A 132 3.23 -12.72 -12.38
CA THR A 132 3.13 -13.67 -13.51
C THR A 132 3.68 -15.07 -13.18
N PHE A 133 4.12 -15.28 -11.95
CA PHE A 133 4.65 -16.56 -11.47
C PHE A 133 3.69 -17.29 -10.55
#